data_a70dab0ab901de6678ce123a3928462d
#
_entry.id   a70dab0ab901de6678ce123a3928462d
#
_cell.length_a   1.000
_cell.length_b   1.000
_cell.length_c   1.000
_cell.angle_alpha   90.00
_cell.angle_beta   90.00
_cell.angle_gamma   90.00
#
_symmetry.space_group_name_H-M   'P 1'
#
loop_
_entity.id
_entity.type
_entity.pdbx_description
1 polymer ?
#
loop_
_entity_poly.entity_id
_entity_poly.type
_entity_poly.pdbx_seq_one_letter_code
_entity_poly.pdbx_strand_id
1 'polypeptide(L)'
;MSHHSQTPVALVLGLTGAIGGAVAAALARRGFAIRTLTRRPAADRPALGFAVDWRDGDALDAASVRAAAEGASLIVHGVNPPGYARWREDALPMLAHTIAAAKAVGATILFPGNVYVYSSASPAIVSETTPRQPVTRKGQVRLEMEQMLEQAAHEHGIRVIAIRAGDFFGPGVGNSWFAQALAKGGMAATSVQRLTQPGIGHAWAYVPDLAETFARLVDIRADLPAYTMLNFAGHYDATGQDMTDAVRRVLGRSDLPVKALPWIMLWIGAPFVRFMREVLEMRWLWTQSLALDNRRLVGLLGAEPHTPLDDAVKAALQPVS
;
A
#
# COMPACT_ATOMS: atom_id res chain seq x y z
N MET A 1 4.22 -31.11 29.83
CA MET A 1 3.57 -29.81 29.99
C MET A 1 3.26 -29.30 28.60
N SER A 2 1.99 -29.39 28.15
CA SER A 2 1.57 -28.92 26.84
C SER A 2 1.59 -27.40 26.86
N HIS A 3 2.60 -26.79 26.20
CA HIS A 3 2.55 -25.38 25.91
C HIS A 3 1.35 -25.15 24.96
N HIS A 4 0.25 -24.67 25.50
CA HIS A 4 -0.79 -24.07 24.71
C HIS A 4 -0.14 -22.84 24.04
N SER A 5 0.35 -22.99 22.82
CA SER A 5 0.80 -21.87 22.00
C SER A 5 -0.40 -20.96 21.82
N GLN A 6 -0.41 -19.81 22.51
CA GLN A 6 -1.46 -18.82 22.30
C GLN A 6 -1.44 -18.38 20.84
N THR A 7 -2.60 -18.34 20.22
CA THR A 7 -2.75 -17.84 18.85
C THR A 7 -2.14 -16.44 18.74
N PRO A 8 -1.15 -16.23 17.88
CA PRO A 8 -0.50 -14.91 17.76
C PRO A 8 -1.50 -13.87 17.27
N VAL A 9 -1.44 -12.67 17.85
CA VAL A 9 -2.35 -11.57 17.50
C VAL A 9 -1.65 -10.59 16.56
N ALA A 10 -2.34 -10.19 15.50
CA ALA A 10 -1.96 -9.09 14.61
C ALA A 10 -2.95 -7.93 14.78
N LEU A 11 -2.47 -6.79 15.28
CA LEU A 11 -3.21 -5.54 15.26
C LEU A 11 -3.10 -4.92 13.86
N VAL A 12 -4.23 -4.71 13.18
CA VAL A 12 -4.28 -4.09 11.86
C VAL A 12 -4.93 -2.72 11.97
N LEU A 13 -4.12 -1.68 11.96
CA LEU A 13 -4.60 -0.31 11.86
C LEU A 13 -4.96 -0.04 10.40
N GLY A 14 -6.23 0.29 10.14
CA GLY A 14 -6.74 0.49 8.79
C GLY A 14 -7.26 -0.78 8.11
N LEU A 15 -7.82 -1.73 8.86
CA LEU A 15 -8.39 -2.99 8.37
C LEU A 15 -9.41 -2.80 7.24
N THR A 16 -10.22 -1.75 7.29
CA THR A 16 -11.25 -1.48 6.26
C THR A 16 -10.70 -0.82 4.99
N GLY A 17 -9.40 -0.52 4.96
CA GLY A 17 -8.69 -0.10 3.75
C GLY A 17 -8.22 -1.31 2.94
N ALA A 18 -8.03 -1.12 1.62
CA ALA A 18 -7.67 -2.20 0.71
C ALA A 18 -6.39 -2.96 1.14
N ILE A 19 -5.31 -2.24 1.46
CA ILE A 19 -4.04 -2.87 1.84
C ILE A 19 -4.15 -3.53 3.22
N GLY A 20 -4.69 -2.80 4.22
CA GLY A 20 -4.86 -3.34 5.58
C GLY A 20 -5.75 -4.59 5.59
N GLY A 21 -6.85 -4.57 4.85
CA GLY A 21 -7.76 -5.72 4.71
C GLY A 21 -7.11 -6.92 4.04
N ALA A 22 -6.37 -6.71 2.95
CA ALA A 22 -5.67 -7.78 2.25
C ALA A 22 -4.56 -8.41 3.11
N VAL A 23 -3.76 -7.59 3.81
CA VAL A 23 -2.73 -8.09 4.74
C VAL A 23 -3.37 -8.84 5.90
N ALA A 24 -4.47 -8.34 6.47
CA ALA A 24 -5.21 -9.04 7.52
C ALA A 24 -5.70 -10.41 7.05
N ALA A 25 -6.29 -10.49 5.84
CA ALA A 25 -6.73 -11.76 5.27
C ALA A 25 -5.57 -12.74 5.05
N ALA A 26 -4.42 -12.27 4.59
CA ALA A 26 -3.23 -13.10 4.42
C ALA A 26 -2.68 -13.61 5.76
N LEU A 27 -2.68 -12.78 6.80
CA LEU A 27 -2.24 -13.15 8.16
C LEU A 27 -3.26 -14.11 8.83
N ALA A 28 -4.56 -13.89 8.63
CA ALA A 28 -5.60 -14.79 9.14
C ALA A 28 -5.45 -16.21 8.57
N ARG A 29 -5.14 -16.35 7.26
CA ARG A 29 -4.84 -17.65 6.65
C ARG A 29 -3.59 -18.34 7.25
N ARG A 30 -2.69 -17.58 7.90
CA ARG A 30 -1.52 -18.08 8.62
C ARG A 30 -1.77 -18.30 10.11
N GLY A 31 -3.04 -18.26 10.55
CA GLY A 31 -3.44 -18.55 11.92
C GLY A 31 -3.26 -17.39 12.90
N PHE A 32 -3.07 -16.16 12.42
CA PHE A 32 -3.11 -14.98 13.30
C PHE A 32 -4.56 -14.63 13.66
N ALA A 33 -4.81 -14.35 14.94
CA ALA A 33 -6.02 -13.66 15.37
C ALA A 33 -5.93 -12.19 14.97
N ILE A 34 -6.92 -11.71 14.21
CA ILE A 34 -6.93 -10.34 13.71
C ILE A 34 -7.65 -9.43 14.68
N ARG A 35 -6.96 -8.37 15.11
CA ARG A 35 -7.53 -7.27 15.89
C ARG A 35 -7.43 -5.98 15.09
N THR A 36 -8.40 -5.09 15.26
CA THR A 36 -8.34 -3.75 14.65
C THR A 36 -8.86 -2.68 15.59
N LEU A 37 -8.36 -1.46 15.38
CA LEU A 37 -8.88 -0.24 15.99
C LEU A 37 -9.78 0.48 14.97
N THR A 38 -10.97 0.88 15.38
CA THR A 38 -11.94 1.52 14.49
C THR A 38 -12.77 2.59 15.17
N ARG A 39 -13.11 3.63 14.39
CA ARG A 39 -14.10 4.65 14.78
C ARG A 39 -15.51 4.29 14.33
N ARG A 40 -15.66 3.21 13.55
CA ARG A 40 -16.97 2.80 13.01
C ARG A 40 -17.84 2.20 14.10
N PRO A 41 -19.10 2.62 14.21
CA PRO A 41 -20.09 1.95 15.06
C PRO A 41 -20.20 0.46 14.72
N ALA A 42 -20.59 -0.36 15.69
CA ALA A 42 -20.70 -1.81 15.49
C ALA A 42 -21.61 -2.20 14.32
N ALA A 43 -22.70 -1.46 14.11
CA ALA A 43 -23.66 -1.68 13.02
C ALA A 43 -23.06 -1.48 11.62
N ASP A 44 -21.99 -0.67 11.50
CA ASP A 44 -21.36 -0.32 10.22
C ASP A 44 -20.07 -1.12 9.95
N ARG A 45 -19.76 -2.12 10.81
CA ARG A 45 -18.57 -2.96 10.64
C ARG A 45 -18.83 -4.00 9.56
N PRO A 46 -17.96 -4.08 8.53
CA PRO A 46 -18.15 -5.04 7.45
C PRO A 46 -17.98 -6.48 7.97
N ALA A 47 -18.77 -7.40 7.41
CA ALA A 47 -18.48 -8.82 7.51
C ALA A 47 -17.26 -9.15 6.65
N LEU A 48 -16.29 -9.83 7.25
CA LEU A 48 -15.06 -10.26 6.56
C LEU A 48 -15.03 -11.80 6.56
N GLY A 49 -14.28 -12.39 5.64
CA GLY A 49 -14.13 -13.85 5.56
C GLY A 49 -13.34 -14.49 6.71
N PHE A 50 -13.07 -13.75 7.79
CA PHE A 50 -12.36 -14.18 9.00
C PHE A 50 -12.85 -13.42 10.23
N ALA A 51 -12.62 -13.98 11.42
CA ALA A 51 -13.00 -13.34 12.68
C ALA A 51 -12.11 -12.13 13.00
N VAL A 52 -12.71 -11.07 13.56
CA VAL A 52 -12.02 -9.84 13.93
C VAL A 52 -12.39 -9.41 15.33
N ASP A 53 -11.38 -9.15 16.16
CA ASP A 53 -11.51 -8.48 17.47
C ASP A 53 -11.56 -6.95 17.21
N TRP A 54 -12.76 -6.40 17.13
CA TRP A 54 -13.00 -4.98 16.90
C TRP A 54 -12.85 -4.18 18.20
N ARG A 55 -11.91 -3.23 18.22
CA ARG A 55 -11.71 -2.29 19.33
C ARG A 55 -12.13 -0.88 18.89
N ASP A 56 -12.91 -0.22 19.73
CA ASP A 56 -13.29 1.17 19.49
C ASP A 56 -12.13 2.10 19.83
N GLY A 57 -11.86 3.09 18.95
CA GLY A 57 -10.80 4.06 19.14
C GLY A 57 -10.27 4.66 17.85
N ASP A 58 -9.29 5.55 17.99
CA ASP A 58 -8.68 6.28 16.86
C ASP A 58 -7.16 6.07 16.84
N ALA A 59 -6.59 5.92 15.65
CA ALA A 59 -5.14 5.85 15.47
C ALA A 59 -4.41 7.17 15.84
N LEU A 60 -5.14 8.29 15.90
CA LEU A 60 -4.67 9.57 16.42
C LEU A 60 -4.67 9.65 17.96
N ASP A 61 -5.24 8.67 18.64
CA ASP A 61 -5.20 8.58 20.11
C ASP A 61 -4.19 7.49 20.56
N ALA A 62 -3.10 7.94 21.16
CA ALA A 62 -2.01 7.07 21.61
C ALA A 62 -2.48 6.02 22.64
N ALA A 63 -3.44 6.36 23.51
CA ALA A 63 -3.95 5.44 24.51
C ALA A 63 -4.77 4.32 23.87
N SER A 64 -5.62 4.63 22.90
CA SER A 64 -6.38 3.66 22.11
C SER A 64 -5.47 2.69 21.35
N VAL A 65 -4.42 3.21 20.68
CA VAL A 65 -3.47 2.38 19.93
C VAL A 65 -2.70 1.45 20.88
N ARG A 66 -2.24 1.96 22.02
CA ARG A 66 -1.52 1.18 23.04
C ARG A 66 -2.40 0.05 23.59
N ALA A 67 -3.63 0.36 23.99
CA ALA A 67 -4.57 -0.63 24.52
C ALA A 67 -4.91 -1.71 23.46
N ALA A 68 -5.12 -1.31 22.21
CA ALA A 68 -5.38 -2.26 21.14
C ALA A 68 -4.17 -3.16 20.83
N ALA A 69 -2.95 -2.69 21.08
CA ALA A 69 -1.72 -3.45 20.84
C ALA A 69 -1.39 -4.48 21.92
N GLU A 70 -2.07 -4.49 23.07
CA GLU A 70 -1.77 -5.44 24.16
C GLU A 70 -1.83 -6.89 23.67
N GLY A 71 -0.72 -7.64 23.88
CA GLY A 71 -0.57 -9.03 23.43
C GLY A 71 -0.41 -9.22 21.92
N ALA A 72 -0.34 -8.15 21.12
CA ALA A 72 -0.06 -8.27 19.70
C ALA A 72 1.42 -8.57 19.43
N SER A 73 1.70 -9.49 18.52
CA SER A 73 3.05 -9.79 18.02
C SER A 73 3.38 -9.06 16.71
N LEU A 74 2.34 -8.58 16.02
CA LEU A 74 2.45 -7.79 14.79
C LEU A 74 1.56 -6.55 14.88
N ILE A 75 2.01 -5.43 14.31
CA ILE A 75 1.18 -4.25 14.06
C ILE A 75 1.31 -3.86 12.58
N VAL A 76 0.21 -3.95 11.84
CA VAL A 76 0.13 -3.48 10.46
C VAL A 76 -0.26 -2.00 10.47
N HIS A 77 0.63 -1.12 10.00
CA HIS A 77 0.34 0.30 9.86
C HIS A 77 -0.26 0.56 8.48
N GLY A 78 -1.55 0.23 8.31
CA GLY A 78 -2.31 0.41 7.07
C GLY A 78 -3.22 1.65 7.06
N VAL A 79 -3.15 2.48 8.12
CA VAL A 79 -3.91 3.74 8.19
C VAL A 79 -3.26 4.83 7.36
N ASN A 80 -4.11 5.65 6.75
CA ASN A 80 -3.70 6.85 6.04
C ASN A 80 -4.80 7.91 6.20
N PRO A 81 -4.45 9.19 6.45
CA PRO A 81 -5.46 10.25 6.55
C PRO A 81 -6.26 10.40 5.26
N PRO A 82 -7.59 10.58 5.33
CA PRO A 82 -8.43 10.69 4.15
C PRO A 82 -8.16 12.00 3.39
N GLY A 83 -8.22 11.95 2.06
CA GLY A 83 -8.32 13.13 1.19
C GLY A 83 -7.09 14.02 1.12
N TYR A 84 -5.92 13.57 1.59
CA TYR A 84 -4.66 14.33 1.57
C TYR A 84 -4.70 15.69 2.31
N ALA A 85 -5.79 15.99 3.04
CA ALA A 85 -5.87 17.14 3.91
C ALA A 85 -5.11 16.82 5.20
N ARG A 86 -4.28 17.74 5.69
CA ARG A 86 -3.55 17.56 6.95
C ARG A 86 -2.71 16.25 7.00
N TRP A 87 -2.17 15.85 5.85
CA TRP A 87 -1.53 14.56 5.77
C TRP A 87 -0.30 14.45 6.66
N ARG A 88 0.49 15.53 6.77
CA ARG A 88 1.63 15.60 7.67
C ARG A 88 1.21 15.58 9.13
N GLU A 89 0.20 16.39 9.48
CA GLU A 89 -0.29 16.57 10.85
C GLU A 89 -0.97 15.32 11.41
N ASP A 90 -1.47 14.43 10.56
CA ASP A 90 -2.18 13.22 11.00
C ASP A 90 -1.33 11.95 10.78
N ALA A 91 -0.64 11.80 9.64
CA ALA A 91 0.08 10.56 9.32
C ALA A 91 1.31 10.33 10.24
N LEU A 92 2.07 11.39 10.55
CA LEU A 92 3.25 11.26 11.41
C LEU A 92 2.87 10.92 12.87
N PRO A 93 1.88 11.57 13.51
CA PRO A 93 1.39 11.15 14.83
C PRO A 93 0.84 9.72 14.84
N MET A 94 0.03 9.31 13.85
CA MET A 94 -0.46 7.93 13.76
C MET A 94 0.70 6.92 13.74
N LEU A 95 1.76 7.21 12.99
CA LEU A 95 2.94 6.33 12.95
C LEU A 95 3.71 6.36 14.28
N ALA A 96 3.86 7.52 14.90
CA ALA A 96 4.49 7.65 16.20
C ALA A 96 3.77 6.80 17.28
N HIS A 97 2.43 6.81 17.29
CA HIS A 97 1.63 5.97 18.19
C HIS A 97 1.81 4.49 17.89
N THR A 98 1.89 4.10 16.60
CA THR A 98 2.21 2.72 16.20
C THR A 98 3.57 2.28 16.71
N ILE A 99 4.60 3.11 16.55
CA ILE A 99 5.97 2.86 17.02
C ILE A 99 6.00 2.71 18.54
N ALA A 100 5.36 3.63 19.26
CA ALA A 100 5.30 3.60 20.72
C ALA A 100 4.58 2.34 21.24
N ALA A 101 3.49 1.94 20.60
CA ALA A 101 2.76 0.72 20.92
C ALA A 101 3.60 -0.53 20.62
N ALA A 102 4.25 -0.61 19.46
CA ALA A 102 5.12 -1.72 19.09
C ALA A 102 6.29 -1.88 20.09
N LYS A 103 6.90 -0.75 20.50
CA LYS A 103 7.95 -0.76 21.55
C LYS A 103 7.44 -1.32 22.86
N ALA A 104 6.24 -0.95 23.27
CA ALA A 104 5.67 -1.37 24.57
C ALA A 104 5.38 -2.87 24.63
N VAL A 105 5.01 -3.50 23.52
CA VAL A 105 4.61 -4.93 23.48
C VAL A 105 5.61 -5.84 22.75
N GLY A 106 6.69 -5.29 22.20
CA GLY A 106 7.68 -6.07 21.44
C GLY A 106 7.17 -6.55 20.06
N ALA A 107 6.18 -5.86 19.48
CA ALA A 107 5.60 -6.27 18.21
C ALA A 107 6.46 -5.86 17.00
N THR A 108 6.39 -6.65 15.92
CA THR A 108 6.96 -6.29 14.62
C THR A 108 5.99 -5.36 13.88
N ILE A 109 6.50 -4.27 13.31
CA ILE A 109 5.70 -3.35 12.47
C ILE A 109 5.78 -3.79 11.01
N LEU A 110 4.62 -3.92 10.35
CA LEU A 110 4.49 -4.07 8.90
C LEU A 110 4.07 -2.73 8.30
N PHE A 111 4.87 -2.19 7.38
CA PHE A 111 4.65 -0.87 6.80
C PHE A 111 4.58 -0.91 5.27
N PRO A 112 3.40 -0.68 4.66
CA PRO A 112 3.27 -0.49 3.22
C PRO A 112 3.79 0.89 2.82
N GLY A 113 4.98 0.90 2.25
CA GLY A 113 5.61 2.07 1.64
C GLY A 113 5.19 2.26 0.19
N ASN A 114 5.73 3.29 -0.46
CA ASN A 114 5.50 3.55 -1.86
C ASN A 114 6.71 4.25 -2.51
N VAL A 115 6.63 4.47 -3.81
CA VAL A 115 7.68 5.11 -4.62
C VAL A 115 7.77 6.64 -4.45
N TYR A 116 6.95 7.26 -3.62
CA TYR A 116 6.91 8.73 -3.49
C TYR A 116 8.17 9.33 -2.85
N VAL A 117 9.00 8.50 -2.22
CA VAL A 117 10.31 8.90 -1.69
C VAL A 117 11.36 9.19 -2.78
N TYR A 118 11.05 8.89 -4.02
CA TYR A 118 11.87 9.19 -5.20
C TYR A 118 11.38 10.44 -5.92
N SER A 119 12.09 10.84 -6.97
CA SER A 119 11.75 12.00 -7.81
C SER A 119 12.10 11.75 -9.26
N SER A 120 11.83 12.74 -10.09
CA SER A 120 12.23 12.74 -11.49
C SER A 120 13.75 12.73 -11.74
N ALA A 121 14.55 12.97 -10.72
CA ALA A 121 16.01 12.83 -10.79
C ALA A 121 16.50 11.41 -10.44
N SER A 122 15.61 10.52 -9.99
CA SER A 122 15.95 9.14 -9.68
C SER A 122 16.19 8.33 -10.95
N PRO A 123 17.04 7.28 -10.90
CA PRO A 123 17.24 6.39 -12.05
C PRO A 123 15.92 5.66 -12.39
N ALA A 124 15.79 5.20 -13.64
CA ALA A 124 14.60 4.49 -14.10
C ALA A 124 14.36 3.14 -13.37
N ILE A 125 15.41 2.56 -12.80
CA ILE A 125 15.32 1.37 -11.93
C ILE A 125 15.88 1.75 -10.56
N VAL A 126 15.07 1.64 -9.51
CA VAL A 126 15.43 1.99 -8.14
C VAL A 126 15.58 0.74 -7.28
N SER A 127 16.64 0.69 -6.49
CA SER A 127 16.87 -0.32 -5.45
C SER A 127 16.58 0.25 -4.06
N GLU A 128 16.65 -0.58 -3.03
CA GLU A 128 16.50 -0.14 -1.64
C GLU A 128 17.57 0.88 -1.21
N THR A 129 18.73 0.86 -1.87
CA THR A 129 19.86 1.76 -1.60
C THR A 129 19.85 3.02 -2.45
N THR A 130 18.94 3.14 -3.42
CA THR A 130 18.80 4.37 -4.21
C THR A 130 18.47 5.56 -3.30
N PRO A 131 19.18 6.71 -3.43
CA PRO A 131 18.93 7.88 -2.60
C PRO A 131 17.46 8.33 -2.63
N ARG A 132 16.91 8.54 -1.46
CA ARG A 132 15.54 9.05 -1.27
C ARG A 132 15.55 10.57 -1.35
N GLN A 133 15.11 11.14 -2.45
CA GLN A 133 15.14 12.58 -2.74
C GLN A 133 13.77 13.06 -3.25
N PRO A 134 12.72 13.03 -2.41
CA PRO A 134 11.39 13.45 -2.82
C PRO A 134 11.34 14.95 -3.06
N VAL A 135 10.65 15.37 -4.12
CA VAL A 135 10.39 16.77 -4.45
C VAL A 135 8.95 17.19 -4.16
N THR A 136 8.10 16.24 -3.79
CA THR A 136 6.69 16.48 -3.47
C THR A 136 6.47 16.53 -1.96
N ARG A 137 5.42 17.24 -1.52
CA ARG A 137 5.04 17.28 -0.09
C ARG A 137 4.68 15.89 0.42
N LYS A 138 3.96 15.10 -0.38
CA LYS A 138 3.62 13.70 -0.06
C LYS A 138 4.86 12.84 0.07
N GLY A 139 5.81 13.00 -0.83
CA GLY A 139 7.08 12.30 -0.78
C GLY A 139 7.89 12.65 0.46
N GLN A 140 7.92 13.92 0.88
CA GLN A 140 8.59 14.34 2.11
C GLN A 140 7.99 13.66 3.36
N VAL A 141 6.66 13.62 3.46
CA VAL A 141 5.99 12.92 4.57
C VAL A 141 6.34 11.42 4.57
N ARG A 142 6.35 10.78 3.39
CA ARG A 142 6.74 9.37 3.28
C ARG A 142 8.19 9.12 3.66
N LEU A 143 9.09 10.01 3.27
CA LEU A 143 10.49 9.94 3.69
C LEU A 143 10.64 10.05 5.21
N GLU A 144 9.94 10.99 5.83
CA GLU A 144 9.95 11.13 7.30
C GLU A 144 9.39 9.90 7.99
N MET A 145 8.30 9.30 7.48
CA MET A 145 7.76 8.05 8.02
C MET A 145 8.80 6.91 7.95
N GLU A 146 9.51 6.76 6.83
CA GLU A 146 10.56 5.75 6.70
C GLU A 146 11.72 6.03 7.68
N GLN A 147 12.12 7.28 7.83
CA GLN A 147 13.16 7.68 8.80
C GLN A 147 12.77 7.40 10.24
N MET A 148 11.51 7.67 10.62
CA MET A 148 10.99 7.33 11.96
C MET A 148 11.06 5.83 12.23
N LEU A 149 10.71 5.00 11.25
CA LEU A 149 10.77 3.54 11.37
C LEU A 149 12.21 3.03 11.46
N GLU A 150 13.09 3.57 10.63
CA GLU A 150 14.53 3.26 10.62
C GLU A 150 15.16 3.62 11.97
N GLN A 151 14.89 4.81 12.48
CA GLN A 151 15.35 5.27 13.79
C GLN A 151 14.80 4.37 14.91
N ALA A 152 13.50 4.05 14.89
CA ALA A 152 12.89 3.20 15.92
C ALA A 152 13.50 1.79 15.94
N ALA A 153 13.85 1.24 14.79
CA ALA A 153 14.52 -0.06 14.73
C ALA A 153 15.95 0.00 15.31
N HIS A 154 16.70 1.05 14.97
CA HIS A 154 18.10 1.20 15.43
C HIS A 154 18.20 1.54 16.92
N GLU A 155 17.37 2.48 17.42
CA GLU A 155 17.48 2.97 18.79
C GLU A 155 16.74 2.10 19.81
N HIS A 156 15.68 1.43 19.39
CA HIS A 156 14.78 0.71 20.30
C HIS A 156 14.69 -0.79 20.02
N GLY A 157 15.41 -1.31 19.02
CA GLY A 157 15.37 -2.73 18.66
C GLY A 157 14.00 -3.21 18.14
N ILE A 158 13.11 -2.30 17.73
CA ILE A 158 11.82 -2.66 17.16
C ILE A 158 12.05 -3.29 15.79
N ARG A 159 11.44 -4.44 15.53
CA ARG A 159 11.51 -5.04 14.21
C ARG A 159 10.51 -4.35 13.27
N VAL A 160 11.01 -3.94 12.10
CA VAL A 160 10.23 -3.29 11.04
C VAL A 160 10.41 -4.05 9.73
N ILE A 161 9.32 -4.40 9.08
CA ILE A 161 9.28 -4.91 7.71
C ILE A 161 8.52 -3.88 6.87
N ALA A 162 9.23 -3.16 6.03
CA ALA A 162 8.68 -2.14 5.17
C ALA A 162 8.86 -2.53 3.69
N ILE A 163 7.84 -2.33 2.87
CA ILE A 163 7.88 -2.66 1.44
C ILE A 163 7.47 -1.43 0.64
N ARG A 164 8.36 -0.94 -0.23
CA ARG A 164 8.01 0.05 -1.24
C ARG A 164 7.40 -0.63 -2.45
N ALA A 165 6.31 -0.05 -2.94
CA ALA A 165 5.58 -0.57 -4.08
C ALA A 165 5.16 0.57 -5.02
N GLY A 166 4.83 0.25 -6.27
CA GLY A 166 4.23 1.15 -7.24
C GLY A 166 2.79 1.51 -6.89
N ASP A 167 2.04 2.03 -7.86
CA ASP A 167 0.63 2.39 -7.64
C ASP A 167 -0.25 1.15 -7.45
N PHE A 168 -1.10 1.22 -6.45
CA PHE A 168 -1.90 0.08 -6.01
C PHE A 168 -3.13 -0.14 -6.89
N PHE A 169 -3.41 -1.41 -7.20
CA PHE A 169 -4.65 -1.85 -7.80
C PHE A 169 -5.07 -3.23 -7.25
N GLY A 170 -6.32 -3.59 -7.46
CA GLY A 170 -6.85 -4.87 -6.99
C GLY A 170 -8.26 -4.74 -6.42
N PRO A 171 -8.81 -5.84 -5.87
CA PRO A 171 -10.12 -5.84 -5.25
C PRO A 171 -10.21 -4.81 -4.10
N GLY A 172 -11.26 -4.00 -4.09
CA GLY A 172 -11.47 -3.01 -3.03
C GLY A 172 -10.58 -1.77 -3.06
N VAL A 173 -9.66 -1.65 -4.02
CA VAL A 173 -8.76 -0.48 -4.16
C VAL A 173 -9.48 0.65 -4.91
N GLY A 174 -10.56 1.19 -4.32
CA GLY A 174 -11.38 2.24 -4.96
C GLY A 174 -10.70 3.60 -5.05
N ASN A 175 -9.80 3.93 -4.10
CA ASN A 175 -9.06 5.20 -4.10
C ASN A 175 -7.67 5.03 -4.74
N SER A 176 -7.63 4.66 -6.02
CA SER A 176 -6.41 4.46 -6.80
C SER A 176 -6.51 5.07 -8.18
N TRP A 177 -5.36 5.27 -8.80
CA TRP A 177 -5.28 5.68 -10.20
C TRP A 177 -5.95 4.68 -11.15
N PHE A 178 -5.85 3.38 -10.84
CA PHE A 178 -6.52 2.34 -11.62
C PHE A 178 -8.05 2.53 -11.60
N ALA A 179 -8.66 2.60 -10.42
CA ALA A 179 -10.12 2.62 -10.27
C ALA A 179 -10.73 3.99 -10.63
N GLN A 180 -10.04 5.11 -10.30
CA GLN A 180 -10.60 6.45 -10.48
C GLN A 180 -10.30 7.07 -11.83
N ALA A 181 -9.23 6.66 -12.48
CA ALA A 181 -8.82 7.21 -13.76
C ALA A 181 -8.71 6.15 -14.86
N LEU A 182 -7.83 5.16 -14.74
CA LEU A 182 -7.51 4.23 -15.83
C LEU A 182 -8.74 3.43 -16.28
N ALA A 183 -9.41 2.74 -15.35
CA ALA A 183 -10.56 1.87 -15.62
C ALA A 183 -11.81 2.32 -14.85
N LYS A 184 -12.13 3.62 -14.95
CA LYS A 184 -13.31 4.18 -14.30
C LYS A 184 -14.58 3.49 -14.75
N GLY A 185 -15.37 2.98 -13.81
CA GLY A 185 -16.57 2.21 -14.08
C GLY A 185 -16.38 0.70 -14.02
N GLY A 186 -15.16 0.20 -13.79
CA GLY A 186 -14.88 -1.22 -13.63
C GLY A 186 -15.36 -2.04 -14.82
N MET A 187 -16.14 -3.10 -14.58
CA MET A 187 -16.71 -3.96 -15.64
C MET A 187 -17.65 -3.22 -16.61
N ALA A 188 -18.22 -2.07 -16.21
CA ALA A 188 -19.09 -1.24 -17.04
C ALA A 188 -18.33 -0.07 -17.71
N ALA A 189 -17.01 -0.10 -17.75
CA ALA A 189 -16.21 0.98 -18.35
C ALA A 189 -16.56 1.19 -19.82
N THR A 190 -16.71 2.45 -20.22
CA THR A 190 -17.01 2.86 -21.62
C THR A 190 -15.78 3.42 -22.34
N SER A 191 -14.68 3.61 -21.62
CA SER A 191 -13.37 3.98 -22.15
C SER A 191 -12.29 3.61 -21.13
N VAL A 192 -11.06 3.48 -21.57
CA VAL A 192 -9.88 3.32 -20.72
C VAL A 192 -9.04 4.57 -20.84
N GLN A 193 -8.46 5.04 -19.73
CA GLN A 193 -7.56 6.19 -19.77
C GLN A 193 -6.10 5.73 -19.65
N ARG A 194 -5.30 6.16 -20.62
CA ARG A 194 -3.85 6.04 -20.52
C ARG A 194 -3.31 7.19 -19.70
N LEU A 195 -2.62 6.88 -18.61
CA LEU A 195 -2.09 7.86 -17.67
C LEU A 195 -0.69 8.34 -18.08
N THR A 196 0.14 7.40 -18.58
CA THR A 196 1.49 7.67 -19.08
C THR A 196 1.48 8.10 -20.55
N GLN A 197 2.60 8.65 -21.01
CA GLN A 197 2.87 8.74 -22.44
C GLN A 197 3.35 7.37 -22.97
N PRO A 198 3.17 7.06 -24.28
CA PRO A 198 3.74 5.84 -24.87
C PRO A 198 5.24 5.76 -24.64
N GLY A 199 5.72 4.59 -24.22
CA GLY A 199 7.14 4.35 -23.92
C GLY A 199 7.58 4.80 -22.52
N ILE A 200 6.68 5.34 -21.69
CA ILE A 200 6.95 5.64 -20.29
C ILE A 200 6.46 4.48 -19.44
N GLY A 201 7.40 3.77 -18.81
CA GLY A 201 7.10 2.62 -17.98
C GLY A 201 6.57 3.03 -16.60
N HIS A 202 5.66 2.20 -16.04
CA HIS A 202 5.03 2.45 -14.75
C HIS A 202 4.93 1.17 -13.92
N ALA A 203 5.21 1.26 -12.62
CA ALA A 203 5.09 0.13 -11.70
C ALA A 203 3.70 0.10 -11.05
N TRP A 204 3.04 -1.05 -11.14
CA TRP A 204 1.75 -1.33 -10.55
C TRP A 204 1.86 -2.43 -9.50
N ALA A 205 1.29 -2.22 -8.34
CA ALA A 205 1.30 -3.19 -7.25
C ALA A 205 -0.09 -3.82 -7.06
N TYR A 206 -0.23 -5.09 -7.39
CA TYR A 206 -1.43 -5.85 -7.09
C TYR A 206 -1.50 -6.13 -5.59
N VAL A 207 -2.51 -5.58 -4.94
CA VAL A 207 -2.60 -5.59 -3.46
C VAL A 207 -2.63 -6.99 -2.85
N PRO A 208 -3.32 -8.00 -3.41
CA PRO A 208 -3.24 -9.37 -2.88
C PRO A 208 -1.83 -9.97 -2.91
N ASP A 209 -1.04 -9.73 -3.96
CA ASP A 209 0.33 -10.23 -4.05
C ASP A 209 1.25 -9.52 -3.05
N LEU A 210 1.08 -8.21 -2.87
CA LEU A 210 1.77 -7.45 -1.84
C LEU A 210 1.43 -7.95 -0.43
N ALA A 211 0.15 -8.26 -0.17
CA ALA A 211 -0.28 -8.80 1.11
C ALA A 211 0.31 -10.19 1.38
N GLU A 212 0.36 -11.05 0.37
CA GLU A 212 1.02 -12.36 0.44
C GLU A 212 2.52 -12.22 0.68
N THR A 213 3.16 -11.20 0.06
CA THR A 213 4.57 -10.88 0.29
C THR A 213 4.83 -10.52 1.76
N PHE A 214 4.02 -9.64 2.35
CA PHE A 214 4.11 -9.34 3.78
C PHE A 214 3.97 -10.59 4.65
N ALA A 215 3.00 -11.43 4.33
CA ALA A 215 2.72 -12.62 5.12
C ALA A 215 3.87 -13.64 5.03
N ARG A 216 4.51 -13.83 3.86
CA ARG A 216 5.71 -14.67 3.72
C ARG A 216 6.91 -14.10 4.49
N LEU A 217 7.09 -12.78 4.48
CA LEU A 217 8.16 -12.14 5.26
C LEU A 217 7.92 -12.28 6.78
N VAL A 218 6.67 -12.32 7.22
CA VAL A 218 6.33 -12.60 8.62
C VAL A 218 6.74 -14.00 9.03
N ASP A 219 6.64 -14.98 8.13
CA ASP A 219 7.06 -16.39 8.42
C ASP A 219 8.56 -16.48 8.73
N ILE A 220 9.39 -15.66 8.09
CA ILE A 220 10.85 -15.63 8.27
C ILE A 220 11.34 -14.43 9.10
N ARG A 221 10.44 -13.70 9.77
CA ARG A 221 10.79 -12.42 10.42
C ARG A 221 11.88 -12.51 11.47
N ALA A 222 12.06 -13.68 12.08
CA ALA A 222 13.10 -13.90 13.10
C ALA A 222 14.51 -13.76 12.51
N ASP A 223 14.68 -14.14 11.25
CA ASP A 223 15.95 -14.15 10.54
C ASP A 223 16.25 -12.82 9.81
N LEU A 224 15.26 -11.91 9.77
CA LEU A 224 15.44 -10.62 9.12
C LEU A 224 16.16 -9.61 10.04
N PRO A 225 16.92 -8.66 9.48
CA PRO A 225 17.42 -7.50 10.22
C PRO A 225 16.30 -6.73 10.94
N ALA A 226 16.62 -6.02 12.02
CA ALA A 226 15.66 -5.22 12.75
C ALA A 226 14.92 -4.22 11.85
N TYR A 227 15.64 -3.54 10.95
CA TYR A 227 15.04 -2.74 9.88
C TYR A 227 15.22 -3.44 8.53
N THR A 228 14.13 -3.86 7.95
CA THR A 228 14.08 -4.51 6.65
C THR A 228 13.22 -3.68 5.70
N MET A 229 13.86 -2.97 4.78
CA MET A 229 13.21 -2.28 3.68
C MET A 229 13.40 -3.10 2.41
N LEU A 230 12.32 -3.36 1.68
CA LEU A 230 12.30 -4.13 0.44
C LEU A 230 11.52 -3.40 -0.64
N ASN A 231 11.85 -3.71 -1.89
CA ASN A 231 11.09 -3.26 -3.04
C ASN A 231 10.21 -4.41 -3.57
N PHE A 232 8.96 -4.08 -3.90
CA PHE A 232 8.01 -4.96 -4.57
C PHE A 232 7.89 -4.50 -6.03
N ALA A 233 8.34 -5.33 -6.98
CA ALA A 233 8.33 -4.98 -8.39
C ALA A 233 6.90 -4.96 -8.97
N GLY A 234 6.07 -5.93 -8.58
CA GLY A 234 4.70 -6.07 -9.04
C GLY A 234 4.61 -6.26 -10.55
N HIS A 235 3.72 -5.50 -11.20
CA HIS A 235 3.57 -5.46 -12.66
C HIS A 235 4.21 -4.20 -13.22
N TYR A 236 5.32 -4.35 -13.91
CA TYR A 236 5.93 -3.22 -14.60
C TYR A 236 5.40 -3.11 -16.03
N ASP A 237 4.56 -2.11 -16.27
CA ASP A 237 4.08 -1.73 -17.60
C ASP A 237 5.17 -0.95 -18.32
N ALA A 238 6.02 -1.62 -19.08
CA ALA A 238 7.18 -1.02 -19.73
C ALA A 238 6.82 -0.05 -20.85
N THR A 239 5.67 -0.24 -21.47
CA THR A 239 5.21 0.51 -22.64
C THR A 239 4.31 1.67 -22.28
N GLY A 240 3.74 1.66 -21.06
CA GLY A 240 2.66 2.55 -20.63
C GLY A 240 1.31 2.22 -21.28
N GLN A 241 1.19 1.01 -21.86
CA GLN A 241 -0.01 0.53 -22.55
C GLN A 241 -0.48 -0.84 -22.06
N ASP A 242 0.41 -1.63 -21.45
CA ASP A 242 0.13 -3.03 -21.08
C ASP A 242 -1.07 -3.14 -20.14
N MET A 243 -1.21 -2.19 -19.21
CA MET A 243 -2.34 -2.14 -18.27
C MET A 243 -3.65 -1.79 -18.98
N THR A 244 -3.64 -0.83 -19.92
CA THR A 244 -4.84 -0.46 -20.71
C THR A 244 -5.26 -1.60 -21.62
N ASP A 245 -4.30 -2.31 -22.21
CA ASP A 245 -4.58 -3.44 -23.08
C ASP A 245 -5.07 -4.67 -22.28
N ALA A 246 -4.57 -4.88 -21.07
CA ALA A 246 -5.10 -5.90 -20.16
C ALA A 246 -6.57 -5.63 -19.81
N VAL A 247 -6.93 -4.37 -19.50
CA VAL A 247 -8.33 -4.01 -19.25
C VAL A 247 -9.21 -4.31 -20.47
N ARG A 248 -8.76 -3.97 -21.68
CA ARG A 248 -9.51 -4.25 -22.92
C ARG A 248 -9.68 -5.75 -23.17
N ARG A 249 -8.62 -6.54 -22.95
CA ARG A 249 -8.68 -8.02 -23.06
C ARG A 249 -9.68 -8.62 -22.07
N VAL A 250 -9.59 -8.21 -20.80
CA VAL A 250 -10.46 -8.71 -19.72
C VAL A 250 -11.92 -8.36 -19.97
N LEU A 251 -12.21 -7.18 -20.51
CA LEU A 251 -13.57 -6.76 -20.86
C LEU A 251 -14.08 -7.41 -22.18
N GLY A 252 -13.21 -8.09 -22.94
CA GLY A 252 -13.55 -8.59 -24.27
C GLY A 252 -13.86 -7.47 -25.27
N ARG A 253 -13.32 -6.28 -25.05
CA ARG A 253 -13.64 -5.02 -25.78
C ARG A 253 -12.39 -4.40 -26.38
N SER A 254 -11.85 -5.03 -27.45
CA SER A 254 -10.71 -4.47 -28.17
C SER A 254 -11.01 -3.11 -28.84
N ASP A 255 -12.29 -2.84 -29.12
CA ASP A 255 -12.82 -1.59 -29.66
C ASP A 255 -12.89 -0.46 -28.62
N LEU A 256 -12.75 -0.76 -27.32
CA LEU A 256 -12.89 0.23 -26.25
C LEU A 256 -11.89 1.38 -26.44
N PRO A 257 -12.35 2.63 -26.52
CA PRO A 257 -11.47 3.76 -26.81
C PRO A 257 -10.48 4.00 -25.66
N VAL A 258 -9.19 4.13 -26.01
CA VAL A 258 -8.12 4.54 -25.08
C VAL A 258 -7.92 6.05 -25.21
N LYS A 259 -8.21 6.79 -24.15
CA LYS A 259 -8.09 8.25 -24.09
C LYS A 259 -6.87 8.64 -23.25
N ALA A 260 -6.11 9.63 -23.68
CA ALA A 260 -5.08 10.21 -22.83
C ALA A 260 -5.70 11.02 -21.69
N LEU A 261 -5.10 10.95 -20.49
CA LEU A 261 -5.54 11.81 -19.39
C LEU A 261 -5.35 13.28 -19.78
N PRO A 262 -6.39 14.14 -19.66
CA PRO A 262 -6.33 15.53 -20.12
C PRO A 262 -5.55 16.41 -19.13
N TRP A 263 -4.24 16.23 -19.04
CA TRP A 263 -3.36 16.96 -18.12
C TRP A 263 -3.52 18.48 -18.18
N ILE A 264 -3.78 19.02 -19.39
CA ILE A 264 -3.98 20.46 -19.57
C ILE A 264 -5.20 20.97 -18.79
N MET A 265 -6.28 20.19 -18.73
CA MET A 265 -7.47 20.55 -17.95
C MET A 265 -7.19 20.54 -16.46
N LEU A 266 -6.34 19.59 -16.00
CA LEU A 266 -5.89 19.54 -14.61
C LEU A 266 -5.06 20.77 -14.23
N TRP A 267 -4.19 21.25 -15.14
CA TRP A 267 -3.43 22.49 -14.96
C TRP A 267 -4.33 23.72 -14.83
N ILE A 268 -5.30 23.86 -15.72
CA ILE A 268 -6.24 24.99 -15.70
C ILE A 268 -7.09 24.98 -14.43
N GLY A 269 -7.54 23.82 -13.97
CA GLY A 269 -8.39 23.69 -12.79
C GLY A 269 -7.64 23.70 -11.45
N ALA A 270 -6.35 23.43 -11.42
CA ALA A 270 -5.56 23.32 -10.21
C ALA A 270 -5.59 24.55 -9.28
N PRO A 271 -5.63 25.81 -9.77
CA PRO A 271 -5.77 26.96 -8.88
C PRO A 271 -7.07 26.96 -8.07
N PHE A 272 -8.13 26.38 -8.61
CA PHE A 272 -9.48 26.42 -8.06
C PHE A 272 -9.87 25.11 -7.35
N VAL A 273 -9.31 23.97 -7.77
CA VAL A 273 -9.71 22.65 -7.29
C VAL A 273 -8.53 21.95 -6.62
N ARG A 274 -8.61 21.78 -5.30
CA ARG A 274 -7.56 21.13 -4.49
C ARG A 274 -7.17 19.75 -5.04
N PHE A 275 -8.15 18.92 -5.39
CA PHE A 275 -7.92 17.58 -5.93
C PHE A 275 -7.01 17.62 -7.18
N MET A 276 -7.21 18.57 -8.08
CA MET A 276 -6.37 18.70 -9.28
C MET A 276 -4.93 19.07 -8.95
N ARG A 277 -4.70 19.89 -7.93
CA ARG A 277 -3.34 20.19 -7.42
C ARG A 277 -2.65 18.93 -6.87
N GLU A 278 -3.39 18.14 -6.10
CA GLU A 278 -2.88 16.90 -5.52
C GLU A 278 -2.53 15.85 -6.59
N VAL A 279 -3.29 15.82 -7.68
CA VAL A 279 -3.01 14.98 -8.85
C VAL A 279 -1.77 15.47 -9.59
N LEU A 280 -1.66 16.78 -9.85
CA LEU A 280 -0.52 17.38 -10.54
C LEU A 280 0.79 17.24 -9.77
N GLU A 281 0.75 17.23 -8.42
CA GLU A 281 1.93 17.01 -7.59
C GLU A 281 2.60 15.68 -7.91
N MET A 282 1.82 14.66 -8.27
CA MET A 282 2.31 13.31 -8.58
C MET A 282 2.54 13.06 -10.07
N ARG A 283 2.37 14.10 -10.93
CA ARG A 283 2.48 13.96 -12.38
C ARG A 283 3.82 13.38 -12.84
N TRP A 284 4.90 13.61 -12.11
CA TRP A 284 6.22 13.10 -12.47
C TRP A 284 6.26 11.57 -12.60
N LEU A 285 5.46 10.83 -11.80
CA LEU A 285 5.33 9.37 -11.90
C LEU A 285 4.76 8.89 -13.26
N TRP A 286 4.07 9.77 -13.96
CA TRP A 286 3.45 9.47 -15.25
C TRP A 286 4.23 9.99 -16.46
N THR A 287 5.33 10.70 -16.19
CA THR A 287 6.17 11.31 -17.23
C THR A 287 7.58 10.75 -17.28
N GLN A 288 7.90 9.84 -16.36
CA GLN A 288 9.19 9.17 -16.29
C GLN A 288 9.01 7.70 -15.93
N SER A 289 9.82 6.85 -16.54
CA SER A 289 9.84 5.42 -16.21
C SER A 289 10.43 5.21 -14.82
N LEU A 290 9.73 4.42 -14.01
CA LEU A 290 10.21 4.01 -12.68
C LEU A 290 9.86 2.55 -12.45
N ALA A 291 10.88 1.70 -12.34
CA ALA A 291 10.79 0.29 -11.96
C ALA A 291 11.44 0.07 -10.59
N LEU A 292 10.97 -0.92 -9.85
CA LEU A 292 11.55 -1.31 -8.58
C LEU A 292 12.36 -2.60 -8.75
N ASP A 293 13.63 -2.57 -8.35
CA ASP A 293 14.48 -3.75 -8.28
C ASP A 293 14.13 -4.56 -7.03
N ASN A 294 13.58 -5.76 -7.23
CA ASN A 294 13.15 -6.66 -6.16
C ASN A 294 14.12 -7.81 -5.88
N ARG A 295 15.35 -7.77 -6.39
CA ARG A 295 16.33 -8.87 -6.23
C ARG A 295 16.56 -9.25 -4.77
N ARG A 296 16.54 -8.27 -3.86
CA ARG A 296 16.65 -8.53 -2.43
C ARG A 296 15.45 -9.29 -1.88
N LEU A 297 14.23 -8.93 -2.28
CA LEU A 297 13.00 -9.63 -1.92
C LEU A 297 13.02 -11.08 -2.44
N VAL A 298 13.36 -11.25 -3.72
CA VAL A 298 13.47 -12.57 -4.35
C VAL A 298 14.53 -13.42 -3.66
N GLY A 299 15.67 -12.83 -3.28
CA GLY A 299 16.73 -13.53 -2.53
C GLY A 299 16.25 -14.06 -1.18
N LEU A 300 15.28 -13.41 -0.51
CA LEU A 300 14.72 -13.85 0.76
C LEU A 300 13.60 -14.88 0.60
N LEU A 301 12.76 -14.73 -0.40
CA LEU A 301 11.52 -15.52 -0.56
C LEU A 301 11.60 -16.58 -1.68
N GLY A 302 12.69 -16.62 -2.46
CA GLY A 302 12.81 -17.44 -3.67
C GLY A 302 12.07 -16.84 -4.88
N ALA A 303 10.89 -16.29 -4.68
CA ALA A 303 10.11 -15.60 -5.70
C ALA A 303 9.18 -14.55 -5.07
N GLU A 304 8.96 -13.46 -5.78
CA GLU A 304 7.90 -12.51 -5.47
C GLU A 304 6.54 -13.12 -5.85
N PRO A 305 5.52 -13.06 -4.95
CA PRO A 305 4.16 -13.43 -5.32
C PRO A 305 3.67 -12.63 -6.52
N HIS A 306 3.15 -13.31 -7.53
CA HIS A 306 2.80 -12.69 -8.80
C HIS A 306 1.59 -13.37 -9.44
N THR A 307 0.45 -12.71 -9.44
CA THR A 307 -0.77 -13.10 -10.14
C THR A 307 -0.66 -12.65 -11.60
N PRO A 308 -1.01 -13.46 -12.62
CA PRO A 308 -1.00 -13.02 -14.01
C PRO A 308 -1.80 -11.72 -14.20
N LEU A 309 -1.30 -10.81 -15.03
CA LEU A 309 -1.85 -9.44 -15.16
C LEU A 309 -3.35 -9.42 -15.47
N ASP A 310 -3.80 -10.27 -16.40
CA ASP A 310 -5.20 -10.31 -16.81
C ASP A 310 -6.12 -10.82 -15.68
N ASP A 311 -5.64 -11.77 -14.86
CA ASP A 311 -6.37 -12.26 -13.68
C ASP A 311 -6.44 -11.18 -12.59
N ALA A 312 -5.33 -10.48 -12.35
CA ALA A 312 -5.26 -9.37 -11.40
C ALA A 312 -6.20 -8.21 -11.81
N VAL A 313 -6.19 -7.86 -13.10
CA VAL A 313 -7.08 -6.84 -13.67
C VAL A 313 -8.54 -7.28 -13.58
N LYS A 314 -8.85 -8.54 -13.91
CA LYS A 314 -10.22 -9.09 -13.79
C LYS A 314 -10.75 -8.96 -12.37
N ALA A 315 -9.94 -9.31 -11.38
CA ALA A 315 -10.32 -9.15 -9.98
C ALA A 315 -10.48 -7.68 -9.55
N ALA A 316 -9.63 -6.77 -10.08
CA ALA A 316 -9.69 -5.35 -9.77
C ALA A 316 -10.90 -4.62 -10.38
N LEU A 317 -11.43 -5.12 -11.51
CA LEU A 317 -12.60 -4.54 -12.18
C LEU A 317 -13.93 -4.93 -11.55
N GLN A 318 -13.96 -5.99 -10.73
CA GLN A 318 -15.18 -6.44 -10.08
C GLN A 318 -15.61 -5.43 -9.00
N PRO A 319 -16.94 -5.22 -8.82
CA PRO A 319 -17.43 -4.43 -7.71
C PRO A 319 -17.03 -5.08 -6.39
N VAL A 320 -16.76 -4.27 -5.39
CA VAL A 320 -16.58 -4.77 -4.02
C VAL A 320 -17.94 -5.29 -3.55
N SER A 321 -18.03 -6.61 -3.35
CA SER A 321 -19.20 -7.27 -2.78
C SER A 321 -19.40 -6.91 -1.30
#